data_262c1f27278a961abffc296655dcfef2
#
_entry.id   262c1f27278a961abffc296655dcfef2
#
_cell.length_a   1.000
_cell.length_b   1.000
_cell.length_c   1.000
_cell.angle_alpha   90.00
_cell.angle_beta   90.00
_cell.angle_gamma   90.00
#
_symmetry.space_group_name_H-M   'P 1'
#
loop_
_entity.id
_entity.type
_entity.pdbx_description
1 polymer ?
#
loop_
_entity_poly.entity_id
_entity_poly.type
_entity_poly.pdbx_seq_one_letter_code
_entity_poly.pdbx_strand_id
1 'polypeptide(L)'
;ALEDLNVKGMVKNHKLSKHISDASWGTFVRLLEYKADWNDKQIVKINRFYPSSKTCCECGWINQDLNLSIREWTCKNGHVLDRDLNAAKNILKEGLKIISSGTGDYTGGDSNKTLATKHKSVKPEAHLSLANG
;
A
#
# COMPACT_ATOMS: atom_id res chain seq x y z
N ALA A 1 2.55 -0.77 -4.56
CA ALA A 1 1.99 -1.78 -3.65
C ALA A 1 1.59 -1.13 -2.32
N LEU A 2 0.47 -1.54 -1.76
CA LEU A 2 -0.07 -1.05 -0.49
C LEU A 2 -0.48 -2.22 0.40
N GLU A 3 -0.42 -2.02 1.71
CA GLU A 3 -1.08 -2.92 2.66
C GLU A 3 -2.59 -2.69 2.68
N ASP A 4 -3.35 -3.77 2.78
CA ASP A 4 -4.79 -3.71 3.01
C ASP A 4 -5.05 -3.53 4.51
N LEU A 5 -5.05 -2.30 4.98
CA LEU A 5 -5.21 -1.99 6.40
C LEU A 5 -6.65 -2.14 6.87
N ASN A 6 -6.84 -2.84 7.98
CA ASN A 6 -8.10 -2.86 8.68
C ASN A 6 -8.27 -1.60 9.55
N VAL A 7 -8.54 -0.48 8.92
CA VAL A 7 -8.63 0.82 9.59
C VAL A 7 -9.73 0.84 10.65
N LYS A 8 -10.87 0.20 10.39
CA LYS A 8 -11.97 0.10 11.36
C LYS A 8 -11.54 -0.59 12.64
N GLY A 9 -10.76 -1.66 12.52
CA GLY A 9 -10.19 -2.35 13.67
C GLY A 9 -9.15 -1.51 14.42
N MET A 10 -8.34 -0.75 13.68
CA MET A 10 -7.33 0.13 14.26
C MET A 10 -7.95 1.30 15.02
N VAL A 11 -9.02 1.88 14.52
CA VAL A 11 -9.73 3.00 15.16
C VAL A 11 -10.37 2.60 16.50
N LYS A 12 -10.75 1.34 16.66
CA LYS A 12 -11.25 0.83 17.94
C LYS A 12 -10.19 0.84 19.05
N ASN A 13 -8.94 0.89 18.69
CA ASN A 13 -7.87 1.03 19.66
C ASN A 13 -7.75 2.50 20.06
N HIS A 14 -8.16 2.84 21.29
CA HIS A 14 -8.18 4.21 21.82
C HIS A 14 -6.83 4.94 21.70
N LYS A 15 -5.73 4.23 21.71
CA LYS A 15 -4.40 4.83 21.57
C LYS A 15 -4.12 5.34 20.16
N LEU A 16 -4.77 4.76 19.16
CA LEU A 16 -4.57 5.09 17.74
C LEU A 16 -5.71 5.93 17.17
N SER A 17 -6.85 5.99 17.82
CA SER A 17 -8.06 6.63 17.29
C SER A 17 -7.91 8.11 16.97
N LYS A 18 -7.02 8.81 17.68
CA LYS A 18 -6.74 10.23 17.42
C LYS A 18 -6.01 10.50 16.13
N HIS A 19 -5.27 9.51 15.63
CA HIS A 19 -4.36 9.68 14.50
C HIS A 19 -4.80 8.94 13.24
N ILE A 20 -5.72 8.01 13.38
CA ILE A 20 -6.18 7.17 12.28
C ILE A 20 -7.69 7.36 12.12
N SER A 21 -8.09 7.94 11.01
CA SER A 21 -9.48 8.04 10.58
C SER A 21 -9.71 7.12 9.38
N ASP A 22 -10.76 6.31 9.46
CA ASP A 22 -11.20 5.47 8.35
C ASP A 22 -11.44 6.29 7.08
N ALA A 23 -12.08 7.46 7.24
CA ALA A 23 -12.33 8.38 6.14
C ALA A 23 -11.02 8.94 5.54
N SER A 24 -10.04 9.29 6.37
CA SER A 24 -8.76 9.83 5.92
C SER A 24 -7.95 8.79 5.16
N TRP A 25 -7.90 7.55 5.65
CA TRP A 25 -7.22 6.47 4.93
C TRP A 25 -7.92 6.15 3.62
N GLY A 26 -9.23 6.02 3.62
CA GLY A 26 -10.01 5.79 2.41
C GLY A 26 -9.83 6.90 1.38
N THR A 27 -9.77 8.16 1.81
CA THR A 27 -9.48 9.30 0.95
C THR A 27 -8.08 9.22 0.36
N PHE A 28 -7.08 8.90 1.17
CA PHE A 28 -5.70 8.74 0.71
C PHE A 28 -5.58 7.66 -0.37
N VAL A 29 -6.17 6.48 -0.13
CA VAL A 29 -6.15 5.38 -1.10
C VAL A 29 -6.84 5.78 -2.40
N ARG A 30 -8.01 6.41 -2.33
CA ARG A 30 -8.72 6.90 -3.53
C ARG A 30 -7.92 7.91 -4.32
N LEU A 31 -7.22 8.81 -3.65
CA LEU A 31 -6.33 9.77 -4.33
C LEU A 31 -5.16 9.08 -5.02
N LEU A 32 -4.59 8.04 -4.40
CA LEU A 32 -3.55 7.24 -5.03
C LEU A 32 -4.07 6.47 -6.25
N GLU A 33 -5.26 5.86 -6.14
CA GLU A 33 -5.91 5.17 -7.26
C GLU A 33 -6.16 6.12 -8.43
N TYR A 34 -6.66 7.30 -8.15
CA TYR A 34 -6.89 8.33 -9.14
C TYR A 34 -5.61 8.79 -9.84
N LYS A 35 -4.55 9.05 -9.06
CA LYS A 35 -3.25 9.42 -9.60
C LYS A 35 -2.58 8.30 -10.39
N ALA A 36 -2.75 7.07 -9.94
CA ALA A 36 -2.24 5.90 -10.63
C ALA A 36 -2.91 5.74 -12.01
N ASP A 37 -4.22 5.89 -12.05
CA ASP A 37 -4.98 5.82 -13.31
C ASP A 37 -4.52 6.90 -14.30
N TRP A 38 -4.27 8.12 -13.83
CA TRP A 38 -3.73 9.19 -14.68
C TRP A 38 -2.37 8.88 -15.28
N ASN A 39 -1.55 8.13 -14.57
CA ASN A 39 -0.18 7.85 -14.95
C ASN A 39 0.02 6.42 -15.49
N ASP A 40 -1.05 5.73 -15.83
CA ASP A 40 -1.03 4.34 -16.27
C ASP A 40 -0.27 3.43 -15.30
N LYS A 41 -0.48 3.64 -14.01
CA LYS A 41 0.09 2.83 -12.95
C LYS A 41 -0.97 1.97 -12.29
N GLN A 42 -0.55 0.84 -11.78
CA GLN A 42 -1.43 -0.07 -11.06
C GLN A 42 -1.24 0.07 -9.55
N ILE A 43 -2.36 0.03 -8.83
CA ILE A 43 -2.35 -0.13 -7.38
C ILE A 43 -2.59 -1.60 -7.06
N VAL A 44 -1.70 -2.18 -6.27
CA VAL A 44 -1.79 -3.56 -5.81
C VAL A 44 -1.87 -3.57 -4.30
N LYS A 45 -2.91 -4.20 -3.76
CA LYS A 45 -3.05 -4.40 -2.32
C LYS A 45 -2.53 -5.78 -1.97
N ILE A 46 -1.62 -5.85 -1.03
CA ILE A 46 -1.12 -7.13 -0.50
C ILE A 46 -2.00 -7.61 0.64
N ASN A 47 -1.91 -8.89 0.95
CA ASN A 47 -2.67 -9.49 2.04
C ASN A 47 -2.35 -8.79 3.37
N ARG A 48 -3.39 -8.40 4.12
CA ARG A 48 -3.28 -7.70 5.42
C ARG A 48 -2.53 -8.50 6.49
N PHE A 49 -2.51 -9.81 6.36
CA PHE A 49 -1.84 -10.71 7.32
C PHE A 49 -0.38 -10.98 6.96
N TYR A 50 0.09 -10.45 5.84
CA TYR A 50 1.49 -10.60 5.46
C TYR A 50 2.38 -9.86 6.45
N PRO A 51 3.34 -10.55 7.11
CA PRO A 51 4.16 -9.96 8.17
C PRO A 51 5.30 -9.10 7.58
N SER A 52 4.95 -8.02 6.93
CA SER A 52 5.90 -7.19 6.18
C SER A 52 7.04 -6.62 7.05
N SER A 53 6.73 -6.15 8.26
CA SER A 53 7.72 -5.57 9.16
C SER A 53 8.61 -6.62 9.85
N LYS A 54 8.08 -7.83 10.04
CA LYS A 54 8.75 -8.92 10.75
C LYS A 54 9.61 -9.80 9.85
N THR A 55 9.38 -9.77 8.56
CA THR A 55 10.10 -10.58 7.59
C THR A 55 11.37 -9.86 7.16
N CYS A 56 12.52 -10.50 7.24
CA CYS A 56 13.76 -9.94 6.72
C CYS A 56 13.69 -9.86 5.19
N CYS A 57 13.83 -8.67 4.64
CA CYS A 57 13.74 -8.46 3.19
C CYS A 57 14.91 -9.09 2.41
N GLU A 58 16.02 -9.40 3.09
CA GLU A 58 17.19 -10.01 2.48
C GLU A 58 17.11 -11.54 2.47
N CYS A 59 16.78 -12.17 3.59
CA CYS A 59 16.82 -13.64 3.71
C CYS A 59 15.45 -14.30 3.94
N GLY A 60 14.38 -13.53 4.14
CA GLY A 60 13.03 -14.07 4.36
C GLY A 60 12.76 -14.61 5.77
N TRP A 61 13.74 -14.55 6.68
CA TRP A 61 13.51 -15.00 8.06
C TRP A 61 12.49 -14.10 8.76
N ILE A 62 11.59 -14.71 9.54
CA ILE A 62 10.52 -13.99 10.25
C ILE A 62 10.88 -13.87 11.73
N ASN A 63 10.94 -12.63 12.23
CA ASN A 63 11.14 -12.33 13.63
C ASN A 63 9.80 -12.32 14.36
N GLN A 64 9.50 -13.40 15.07
CA GLN A 64 8.22 -13.53 15.79
C GLN A 64 8.12 -12.57 16.99
N ASP A 65 9.24 -12.20 17.57
CA ASP A 65 9.31 -11.40 18.80
C ASP A 65 9.34 -9.88 18.52
N LEU A 66 9.34 -9.48 17.26
CA LEU A 66 9.38 -8.06 16.90
C LEU A 66 8.08 -7.36 17.34
N ASN A 67 8.22 -6.29 18.11
CA ASN A 67 7.11 -5.43 18.50
C ASN A 67 7.22 -4.03 17.87
N LEU A 68 6.15 -3.26 17.99
CA LEU A 68 6.04 -1.94 17.34
C LEU A 68 7.00 -0.88 17.92
N SER A 69 7.55 -1.09 19.11
CA SER A 69 8.50 -0.15 19.71
C SER A 69 9.91 -0.25 19.12
N ILE A 70 10.22 -1.37 18.50
CA ILE A 70 11.54 -1.63 17.91
C ILE A 70 11.60 -1.05 16.52
N ARG A 71 12.50 -0.09 16.29
CA ARG A 71 12.68 0.55 14.97
C ARG A 71 13.78 -0.11 14.16
N GLU A 72 14.81 -0.61 14.79
CA GLU A 72 15.92 -1.30 14.16
C GLU A 72 16.11 -2.66 14.77
N TRP A 73 16.33 -3.67 13.96
CA TRP A 73 16.50 -5.03 14.43
C TRP A 73 17.43 -5.83 13.52
N THR A 74 18.01 -6.88 14.07
CA THR A 74 18.91 -7.75 13.34
C THR A 74 18.30 -9.13 13.19
N CYS A 75 18.30 -9.67 11.97
CA CYS A 75 17.83 -11.02 11.72
C CYS A 75 18.86 -12.07 12.16
N LYS A 76 18.44 -13.33 12.24
CA LYS A 76 19.33 -14.42 12.64
C LYS A 76 20.56 -14.59 11.74
N ASN A 77 20.53 -14.10 10.51
CA ASN A 77 21.63 -14.16 9.57
C ASN A 77 22.51 -12.89 9.60
N GLY A 78 22.28 -11.99 10.55
CA GLY A 78 23.11 -10.81 10.76
C GLY A 78 22.74 -9.57 9.95
N HIS A 79 21.63 -9.58 9.20
CA HIS A 79 21.20 -8.38 8.50
C HIS A 79 20.59 -7.38 9.47
N VAL A 80 21.13 -6.17 9.49
CA VAL A 80 20.59 -5.04 10.27
C VAL A 80 19.56 -4.32 9.44
N LEU A 81 18.37 -4.15 9.98
CA LEU A 81 17.20 -3.69 9.24
C LEU A 81 16.51 -2.55 9.98
N ASP A 82 16.26 -1.45 9.29
CA ASP A 82 15.26 -0.49 9.70
C ASP A 82 13.87 -1.10 9.46
N ARG A 83 13.02 -1.08 10.48
CA ARG A 83 11.72 -1.77 10.44
C ARG A 83 10.82 -1.26 9.30
N ASP A 84 10.75 0.05 9.13
CA ASP A 84 9.82 0.66 8.17
C ASP A 84 10.33 0.49 6.74
N LEU A 85 11.62 0.68 6.53
CA LEU A 85 12.25 0.45 5.23
C LEU A 85 12.19 -1.03 4.83
N ASN A 86 12.42 -1.92 5.77
CA ASN A 86 12.28 -3.36 5.58
C ASN A 86 10.85 -3.73 5.17
N ALA A 87 9.86 -3.18 5.88
CA ALA A 87 8.45 -3.40 5.54
C ALA A 87 8.12 -2.90 4.14
N ALA A 88 8.56 -1.70 3.77
CA ALA A 88 8.34 -1.13 2.45
C ALA A 88 8.92 -2.01 1.33
N LYS A 89 10.13 -2.51 1.50
CA LYS A 89 10.75 -3.45 0.55
C LYS A 89 9.96 -4.74 0.41
N ASN A 90 9.47 -5.29 1.51
CA ASN A 90 8.67 -6.51 1.52
C ASN A 90 7.31 -6.31 0.86
N ILE A 91 6.64 -5.19 1.13
CA ILE A 91 5.36 -4.84 0.50
C ILE A 91 5.53 -4.72 -1.02
N LEU A 92 6.58 -4.04 -1.46
CA LEU A 92 6.88 -3.92 -2.88
C LEU A 92 7.14 -5.28 -3.52
N LYS A 93 7.98 -6.09 -2.89
CA LYS A 93 8.34 -7.43 -3.38
C LYS A 93 7.10 -8.34 -3.50
N GLU A 94 6.24 -8.31 -2.50
CA GLU A 94 4.98 -9.07 -2.51
C GLU A 94 4.02 -8.56 -3.58
N GLY A 95 3.88 -7.25 -3.73
CA GLY A 95 3.07 -6.65 -4.79
C GLY A 95 3.55 -7.03 -6.18
N LEU A 96 4.86 -7.06 -6.41
CA LEU A 96 5.43 -7.50 -7.69
C LEU A 96 5.17 -8.97 -7.97
N LYS A 97 5.20 -9.83 -6.96
CA LYS A 97 4.82 -11.24 -7.11
C LYS A 97 3.37 -11.39 -7.55
N ILE A 98 2.46 -10.64 -6.92
CA ILE A 98 1.04 -10.65 -7.24
C ILE A 98 0.83 -10.26 -8.72
N ILE A 99 1.49 -9.21 -9.17
CA ILE A 99 1.42 -8.77 -10.57
C ILE A 99 1.92 -9.86 -11.52
N SER A 100 3.07 -10.44 -11.20
CA SER A 100 3.68 -11.45 -12.07
C SER A 100 2.90 -12.76 -12.13
N SER A 101 2.22 -13.12 -11.05
CA SER A 101 1.40 -14.34 -11.00
C SER A 101 -0.02 -14.16 -11.57
N GLY A 102 -0.45 -12.93 -11.80
CA GLY A 102 -1.80 -12.62 -12.26
C GLY A 102 -2.92 -12.97 -11.29
N THR A 103 -2.61 -13.22 -10.02
CA THR A 103 -3.56 -13.71 -9.00
C THR A 103 -4.03 -12.65 -8.02
N GLY A 104 -3.70 -11.38 -8.25
CA GLY A 104 -3.98 -10.31 -7.29
C GLY A 104 -5.27 -9.56 -7.55
N ASP A 105 -5.87 -9.07 -6.47
CA ASP A 105 -6.86 -8.01 -6.52
C ASP A 105 -6.18 -6.70 -6.94
N TYR A 106 -6.42 -6.31 -8.16
CA TYR A 106 -6.00 -5.01 -8.65
C TYR A 106 -7.11 -4.01 -8.41
N THR A 107 -6.87 -3.05 -7.56
CA THR A 107 -7.77 -1.90 -7.47
C THR A 107 -7.39 -0.91 -8.56
N GLY A 108 -8.17 -0.85 -9.53
CA GLY A 108 -7.91 0.00 -10.70
C GLY A 108 -8.85 -0.35 -11.83
N GLY A 109 -10.09 -0.59 -11.51
CA GLY A 109 -11.14 -0.86 -12.47
C GLY A 109 -11.09 -2.28 -13.04
N ASP A 110 -12.22 -2.68 -13.53
CA ASP A 110 -12.40 -3.97 -14.18
C ASP A 110 -11.29 -4.24 -15.18
N SER A 111 -10.59 -5.32 -14.97
CA SER A 111 -9.54 -5.80 -15.86
C SER A 111 -10.00 -6.06 -17.30
N ASN A 112 -11.30 -6.00 -17.51
CA ASN A 112 -11.94 -6.17 -18.83
C ASN A 112 -12.31 -4.87 -19.52
N LYS A 113 -12.09 -3.73 -18.89
CA LYS A 113 -12.30 -2.46 -19.58
C LYS A 113 -11.09 -2.16 -20.43
N THR A 114 -11.30 -2.16 -21.70
CA THR A 114 -10.32 -1.78 -22.69
C THR A 114 -9.60 -0.51 -22.26
N LEU A 115 -8.34 -0.61 -22.14
CA LEU A 115 -7.42 0.45 -21.73
C LEU A 115 -7.59 1.75 -22.50
N ALA A 116 -8.17 1.67 -23.70
CA ALA A 116 -8.30 2.79 -24.62
C ALA A 116 -9.27 3.87 -24.15
N THR A 117 -10.23 3.55 -23.29
CA THR A 117 -11.29 4.51 -22.93
C THR A 117 -11.00 5.28 -21.65
N LYS A 118 -10.00 4.87 -20.91
CA LYS A 118 -9.71 5.46 -19.60
C LYS A 118 -9.02 6.81 -19.65
N HIS A 119 -8.29 7.06 -20.70
CA HIS A 119 -7.50 8.29 -20.80
C HIS A 119 -8.28 9.56 -20.96
N LYS A 120 -9.47 9.45 -21.53
CA LYS A 120 -10.22 10.63 -21.90
C LYS A 120 -10.99 11.25 -20.76
N SER A 121 -11.29 10.50 -19.75
CA SER A 121 -12.06 10.97 -18.61
C SER A 121 -11.23 11.69 -17.55
N VAL A 122 -9.96 11.79 -17.78
CA VAL A 122 -9.00 12.12 -16.74
C VAL A 122 -8.54 13.57 -16.76
N LYS A 123 -9.13 14.38 -17.56
CA LYS A 123 -8.75 15.80 -17.66
C LYS A 123 -9.57 16.77 -16.80
N PRO A 124 -10.22 16.34 -15.72
CA PRO A 124 -10.94 17.28 -14.86
C PRO A 124 -10.02 18.24 -14.12
N GLU A 125 -8.74 17.97 -14.03
CA GLU A 125 -7.79 18.91 -13.45
C GLU A 125 -7.74 20.24 -14.19
N ALA A 126 -7.98 20.22 -15.48
CA ALA A 126 -8.05 21.44 -16.28
C ALA A 126 -9.18 22.34 -15.80
N HIS A 127 -10.26 21.78 -15.33
CA HIS A 127 -11.36 22.53 -14.77
C HIS A 127 -11.04 23.13 -13.42
N LEU A 128 -10.28 22.44 -12.63
CA LEU A 128 -9.87 22.94 -11.32
C LEU A 128 -9.00 24.18 -11.44
N SER A 129 -8.14 24.20 -12.43
CA SER A 129 -7.31 25.37 -12.67
C SER A 129 -8.12 26.59 -13.10
N LEU A 130 -9.25 26.38 -13.75
CA LEU A 130 -10.13 27.46 -14.18
C LEU A 130 -10.95 28.04 -13.04
N ALA A 131 -11.23 27.25 -12.02
CA ALA A 131 -11.99 27.73 -10.87
C ALA A 131 -11.25 28.79 -10.07
N ASN A 132 -9.97 28.93 -10.29
CA ASN A 132 -9.11 29.88 -9.61
C ASN A 132 -8.79 31.13 -10.44
N GLY A 133 -9.35 31.19 -11.59
CA GLY A 133 -9.18 32.32 -12.48
C GLY A 133 -9.88 33.58 -12.03
#